data_37576982f5388b62af2f42e245f48b27
#
_entry.id   37576982f5388b62af2f42e245f48b27
#
_cell.length_a   1.000
_cell.length_b   1.000
_cell.length_c   1.000
_cell.angle_alpha   90.00
_cell.angle_beta   90.00
_cell.angle_gamma   90.00
#
_symmetry.space_group_name_H-M   'P 1'
#
loop_
_entity.id
_entity.type
_entity.pdbx_description
1 polymer ?
#
loop_
_entity_poly.entity_id
_entity_poly.type
_entity_poly.pdbx_seq_one_letter_code
_entity_poly.pdbx_strand_id
1 'polypeptide(L)'
;MRIAILTAVFHPELHPRAFRAYELAKEYAKQGHEVEVFLLTRIQGFDYEQLSKELDIKITLFPLYTRELGAQNVFQQTNPILRWVHWGYRWLLEYFLAGNLFAYSTRIAEHLKQTMKEKDMVIALSTPFMDLLGLAKYVHQLPNNTEKKTTYIADSGDPFYYSQQTKRALYFKWIEKWVYRHFDYLSIPTSDAIPAYAPLIPIEKIKIIPQAFNMRDVNLAPAPTGNIPTFAYAGVFYQDIRNPEFLFQHLCTLKEDFRFHVYLRHRDPHITSILNKYQQQLGEKLVIHYSVERTELLYSLSECHFLINISNTTTTQLPSKLIDYGITKRPVYSFDKHSFDPLVFDAFMHGDYTRAMEIEIRPYDIEVVTKQFIDLV
;
A
#
# COMPACT_ATOMS: atom_id res chain seq x y z
N MET A 1 13.78 -18.03 -13.65
CA MET A 1 14.08 -16.72 -14.28
C MET A 1 15.01 -15.91 -13.38
N ARG A 2 15.77 -15.00 -13.95
CA ARG A 2 16.58 -14.02 -13.21
C ARG A 2 15.80 -12.70 -13.13
N ILE A 3 15.33 -12.34 -11.95
CA ILE A 3 14.44 -11.19 -11.73
C ILE A 3 15.17 -10.14 -10.92
N ALA A 4 15.11 -8.87 -11.35
CA ALA A 4 15.57 -7.74 -10.56
C ALA A 4 14.43 -6.85 -10.12
N ILE A 5 14.48 -6.38 -8.88
CA ILE A 5 13.56 -5.38 -8.32
C ILE A 5 14.38 -4.16 -7.93
N LEU A 6 14.13 -3.02 -8.57
CA LEU A 6 14.75 -1.73 -8.24
C LEU A 6 13.77 -0.92 -7.38
N THR A 7 14.19 -0.54 -6.18
CA THR A 7 13.36 0.20 -5.24
C THR A 7 14.18 1.08 -4.30
N ALA A 8 13.63 2.25 -3.96
CA ALA A 8 14.21 3.09 -2.91
C ALA A 8 13.79 2.67 -1.50
N VAL A 9 12.70 1.91 -1.37
CA VAL A 9 12.13 1.53 -0.07
C VAL A 9 11.92 0.01 0.01
N PHE A 10 12.35 -0.59 1.11
CA PHE A 10 12.24 -2.03 1.35
C PHE A 10 12.02 -2.29 2.84
N HIS A 11 11.81 -3.57 3.22
CA HIS A 11 11.77 -3.94 4.63
C HIS A 11 13.02 -3.44 5.38
N PRO A 12 12.91 -2.88 6.62
CA PRO A 12 11.76 -2.87 7.52
C PRO A 12 10.87 -1.59 7.44
N GLU A 13 10.91 -0.83 6.36
CA GLU A 13 10.11 0.38 6.25
C GLU A 13 8.60 0.06 6.16
N LEU A 14 7.78 0.77 6.97
CA LEU A 14 6.32 0.64 6.98
C LEU A 14 5.67 1.52 5.89
N HIS A 15 6.07 1.29 4.64
CA HIS A 15 5.59 2.00 3.48
C HIS A 15 4.90 1.03 2.50
N PRO A 16 3.77 1.35 1.86
CA PRO A 16 3.08 0.43 0.95
C PRO A 16 3.96 -0.12 -0.18
N ARG A 17 4.87 0.71 -0.71
CA ARG A 17 5.81 0.29 -1.77
C ARG A 17 6.93 -0.60 -1.25
N ALA A 18 7.39 -0.41 0.00
CA ALA A 18 8.34 -1.30 0.65
C ALA A 18 7.71 -2.68 0.87
N PHE A 19 6.45 -2.72 1.33
CA PHE A 19 5.69 -3.95 1.47
C PHE A 19 5.53 -4.67 0.12
N ARG A 20 5.17 -3.93 -0.97
CA ARG A 20 5.05 -4.52 -2.31
C ARG A 20 6.37 -5.12 -2.80
N ALA A 21 7.48 -4.39 -2.66
CA ALA A 21 8.80 -4.87 -3.07
C ALA A 21 9.21 -6.14 -2.31
N TYR A 22 8.96 -6.15 -0.99
CA TYR A 22 9.27 -7.26 -0.10
C TYR A 22 8.47 -8.52 -0.45
N GLU A 23 7.15 -8.39 -0.59
CA GLU A 23 6.27 -9.53 -0.91
C GLU A 23 6.56 -10.10 -2.30
N LEU A 24 6.80 -9.25 -3.31
CA LEU A 24 7.21 -9.70 -4.64
C LEU A 24 8.54 -10.46 -4.59
N ALA A 25 9.56 -9.91 -3.91
CA ALA A 25 10.86 -10.55 -3.81
C ALA A 25 10.78 -11.92 -3.12
N LYS A 26 10.08 -11.97 -1.98
CA LYS A 26 9.86 -13.19 -1.20
C LYS A 26 9.12 -14.26 -2.00
N GLU A 27 8.07 -13.89 -2.71
CA GLU A 27 7.27 -14.85 -3.47
C GLU A 27 8.02 -15.37 -4.70
N TYR A 28 8.74 -14.52 -5.45
CA TYR A 28 9.56 -14.98 -6.57
C TYR A 28 10.66 -15.94 -6.11
N ALA A 29 11.33 -15.68 -4.99
CA ALA A 29 12.32 -16.60 -4.42
C ALA A 29 11.68 -17.94 -4.04
N LYS A 30 10.50 -17.91 -3.39
CA LYS A 30 9.73 -19.11 -3.04
C LYS A 30 9.33 -19.93 -4.28
N GLN A 31 9.08 -19.28 -5.41
CA GLN A 31 8.80 -19.92 -6.70
C GLN A 31 10.05 -20.43 -7.41
N GLY A 32 11.25 -20.33 -6.82
CA GLY A 32 12.52 -20.81 -7.35
C GLY A 32 13.15 -19.91 -8.40
N HIS A 33 12.82 -18.61 -8.44
CA HIS A 33 13.48 -17.63 -9.29
C HIS A 33 14.74 -17.05 -8.61
N GLU A 34 15.75 -16.72 -9.41
CA GLU A 34 16.91 -15.97 -8.94
C GLU A 34 16.55 -14.48 -8.81
N VAL A 35 16.40 -14.01 -7.57
CA VAL A 35 15.93 -12.64 -7.27
C VAL A 35 17.08 -11.76 -6.79
N GLU A 36 17.19 -10.56 -7.37
CA GLU A 36 18.10 -9.52 -6.91
C GLU A 36 17.34 -8.21 -6.66
N VAL A 37 17.43 -7.70 -5.43
CA VAL A 37 16.86 -6.40 -5.05
C VAL A 37 17.95 -5.35 -5.06
N PHE A 38 17.82 -4.34 -5.94
CA PHE A 38 18.67 -3.14 -5.95
C PHE A 38 18.02 -2.10 -5.04
N LEU A 39 18.59 -1.94 -3.84
CA LEU A 39 18.05 -1.08 -2.79
C LEU A 39 18.78 0.26 -2.72
N LEU A 40 18.06 1.34 -2.95
CA LEU A 40 18.62 2.70 -3.07
C LEU A 40 18.71 3.46 -1.74
N THR A 41 17.97 3.02 -0.71
CA THR A 41 18.01 3.61 0.64
C THR A 41 18.46 2.57 1.65
N ARG A 42 19.39 2.95 2.52
CA ARG A 42 19.83 2.13 3.64
C ARG A 42 19.20 2.62 4.95
N ILE A 43 18.61 1.71 5.71
CA ILE A 43 18.19 1.97 7.09
C ILE A 43 19.37 1.72 8.02
N GLN A 44 19.66 2.69 8.88
CA GLN A 44 20.78 2.60 9.81
C GLN A 44 20.55 1.48 10.83
N GLY A 45 21.56 0.64 11.03
CA GLY A 45 21.51 -0.44 12.00
C GLY A 45 20.71 -1.68 11.58
N PHE A 46 20.14 -1.72 10.37
CA PHE A 46 19.42 -2.89 9.87
C PHE A 46 20.36 -3.85 9.14
N ASP A 47 20.24 -5.15 9.43
CA ASP A 47 21.05 -6.21 8.83
C ASP A 47 20.43 -6.77 7.54
N TYR A 48 20.84 -6.19 6.42
CA TYR A 48 20.38 -6.65 5.09
C TYR A 48 21.03 -7.97 4.65
N GLU A 49 22.17 -8.37 5.23
CA GLU A 49 22.79 -9.66 4.91
C GLU A 49 22.01 -10.81 5.53
N GLN A 50 21.54 -10.61 6.78
CA GLN A 50 20.64 -11.56 7.41
C GLN A 50 19.34 -11.68 6.61
N LEU A 51 18.69 -10.57 6.27
CA LEU A 51 17.46 -10.57 5.47
C LEU A 51 17.64 -11.25 4.11
N SER A 52 18.78 -11.03 3.45
CA SER A 52 19.12 -11.66 2.17
C SER A 52 19.15 -13.21 2.28
N LYS A 53 19.72 -13.71 3.37
CA LYS A 53 19.76 -15.16 3.66
C LYS A 53 18.39 -15.73 4.01
N GLU A 54 17.60 -15.00 4.83
CA GLU A 54 16.26 -15.42 5.26
C GLU A 54 15.29 -15.54 4.09
N LEU A 55 15.41 -14.66 3.08
CA LEU A 55 14.53 -14.65 1.91
C LEU A 55 15.08 -15.45 0.73
N ASP A 56 16.31 -15.94 0.80
CA ASP A 56 17.04 -16.56 -0.33
C ASP A 56 17.08 -15.65 -1.58
N ILE A 57 17.41 -14.37 -1.36
CA ILE A 57 17.53 -13.36 -2.41
C ILE A 57 18.88 -12.65 -2.32
N LYS A 58 19.32 -12.03 -3.39
CA LYS A 58 20.47 -11.12 -3.35
C LYS A 58 19.97 -9.68 -3.12
N ILE A 59 20.54 -8.99 -2.12
CA ILE A 59 20.31 -7.55 -1.90
C ILE A 59 21.57 -6.78 -2.24
N THR A 60 21.49 -6.00 -3.32
CA THR A 60 22.57 -5.11 -3.75
C THR A 60 22.28 -3.70 -3.24
N LEU A 61 23.02 -3.29 -2.21
CA LEU A 61 22.86 -1.96 -1.62
C LEU A 61 23.54 -0.91 -2.49
N PHE A 62 22.78 0.09 -2.88
CA PHE A 62 23.28 1.32 -3.47
C PHE A 62 22.68 2.51 -2.73
N PRO A 63 23.17 2.79 -1.51
CA PRO A 63 22.58 3.81 -0.69
C PRO A 63 22.88 5.21 -1.23
N LEU A 64 21.88 5.83 -1.88
CA LEU A 64 21.92 7.25 -2.21
C LEU A 64 21.90 8.09 -0.94
N TYR A 65 21.22 7.61 0.09
CA TYR A 65 21.17 8.20 1.43
C TYR A 65 20.83 7.13 2.46
N THR A 66 21.23 7.40 3.71
CA THR A 66 20.88 6.57 4.87
C THR A 66 19.75 7.22 5.64
N ARG A 67 18.77 6.43 6.11
CA ARG A 67 17.67 6.89 6.95
C ARG A 67 17.72 6.22 8.32
N GLU A 68 17.20 6.92 9.33
CA GLU A 68 16.86 6.35 10.63
C GLU A 68 15.39 5.93 10.60
N LEU A 69 15.08 4.76 11.15
CA LEU A 69 13.70 4.29 11.32
C LEU A 69 12.94 5.24 12.24
N GLY A 70 11.81 5.77 11.74
CA GLY A 70 10.96 6.66 12.53
C GLY A 70 11.46 8.11 12.63
N ALA A 71 12.58 8.47 12.03
CA ALA A 71 13.05 9.84 12.01
C ALA A 71 12.07 10.74 11.22
N GLN A 72 11.24 11.46 11.94
CA GLN A 72 10.51 12.60 11.38
C GLN A 72 11.51 13.75 11.26
N ASN A 73 11.71 14.29 10.06
CA ASN A 73 12.46 15.52 9.84
C ASN A 73 11.69 16.70 10.44
N VAL A 74 11.77 16.86 11.75
CA VAL A 74 11.21 18.01 12.47
C VAL A 74 12.22 19.16 12.37
N PHE A 75 12.07 19.96 11.33
CA PHE A 75 12.78 21.25 11.26
C PHE A 75 12.13 22.21 12.26
N GLN A 76 12.64 22.24 13.49
CA GLN A 76 12.27 23.24 14.50
C GLN A 76 13.03 24.54 14.21
N GLN A 77 12.52 25.35 13.28
CA GLN A 77 12.94 26.75 13.19
C GLN A 77 12.00 27.61 14.01
N THR A 78 12.55 28.29 14.98
CA THR A 78 11.83 29.16 15.92
C THR A 78 11.40 30.52 15.30
N ASN A 79 12.09 30.96 14.24
CA ASN A 79 11.79 32.26 13.58
C ASN A 79 10.76 32.08 12.46
N PRO A 80 9.57 32.74 12.52
CA PRO A 80 8.50 32.57 11.54
C PRO A 80 8.90 33.07 10.12
N ILE A 81 9.71 34.12 10.01
CA ILE A 81 10.14 34.67 8.71
C ILE A 81 11.08 33.66 8.01
N LEU A 82 12.07 33.13 8.73
CA LEU A 82 12.98 32.10 8.20
C LEU A 82 12.23 30.84 7.80
N ARG A 83 11.18 30.48 8.53
CA ARG A 83 10.31 29.37 8.21
C ARG A 83 9.58 29.58 6.87
N TRP A 84 9.04 30.77 6.61
CA TRP A 84 8.39 31.13 5.35
C TRP A 84 9.37 31.12 4.17
N VAL A 85 10.56 31.70 4.34
CA VAL A 85 11.61 31.70 3.30
C VAL A 85 12.05 30.27 2.99
N HIS A 86 12.27 29.45 4.01
CA HIS A 86 12.65 28.05 3.85
C HIS A 86 11.54 27.24 3.17
N TRP A 87 10.28 27.46 3.55
CA TRP A 87 9.13 26.81 2.90
C TRP A 87 9.02 27.20 1.43
N GLY A 88 9.13 28.48 1.09
CA GLY A 88 9.12 28.98 -0.30
C GLY A 88 10.27 28.40 -1.13
N TYR A 89 11.49 28.37 -0.57
CA TYR A 89 12.65 27.75 -1.22
C TYR A 89 12.45 26.24 -1.46
N ARG A 90 11.97 25.51 -0.46
CA ARG A 90 11.66 24.07 -0.63
C ARG A 90 10.57 23.83 -1.66
N TRP A 91 9.53 24.68 -1.68
CA TRP A 91 8.48 24.60 -2.68
C TRP A 91 9.03 24.83 -4.10
N LEU A 92 9.89 25.81 -4.30
CA LEU A 92 10.54 26.05 -5.59
C LEU A 92 11.41 24.86 -6.02
N LEU A 93 12.21 24.32 -5.12
CA LEU A 93 13.02 23.14 -5.40
C LEU A 93 12.15 21.93 -5.78
N GLU A 94 11.06 21.69 -5.06
CA GLU A 94 10.16 20.58 -5.36
C GLU A 94 9.41 20.80 -6.67
N TYR A 95 8.92 22.01 -6.91
CA TYR A 95 8.19 22.35 -8.12
C TYR A 95 9.05 22.25 -9.39
N PHE A 96 10.27 22.80 -9.37
CA PHE A 96 11.13 22.84 -10.54
C PHE A 96 12.14 21.68 -10.64
N LEU A 97 12.61 21.12 -9.55
CA LEU A 97 13.67 20.11 -9.55
C LEU A 97 13.24 18.76 -9.00
N ALA A 98 12.03 18.65 -8.42
CA ALA A 98 11.58 17.49 -7.67
C ALA A 98 12.68 16.99 -6.69
N GLY A 99 13.20 17.93 -5.89
CA GLY A 99 14.31 17.70 -4.99
C GLY A 99 15.61 17.35 -5.73
N ASN A 100 16.18 16.19 -5.43
CA ASN A 100 17.43 15.70 -6.04
C ASN A 100 17.22 14.70 -7.18
N LEU A 101 16.05 14.69 -7.82
CA LEU A 101 15.64 13.70 -8.83
C LEU A 101 16.72 13.44 -9.89
N PHE A 102 17.25 14.51 -10.50
CA PHE A 102 18.19 14.38 -11.61
C PHE A 102 19.55 13.84 -11.18
N ALA A 103 20.08 14.32 -10.04
CA ALA A 103 21.37 13.87 -9.51
C ALA A 103 21.30 12.38 -9.11
N TYR A 104 20.26 12.00 -8.37
CA TYR A 104 20.09 10.62 -7.92
C TYR A 104 19.84 9.66 -9.07
N SER A 105 18.98 10.03 -10.02
CA SER A 105 18.71 9.17 -11.19
C SER A 105 19.96 8.93 -12.05
N THR A 106 20.86 9.91 -12.15
CA THR A 106 22.15 9.72 -12.86
C THR A 106 23.06 8.73 -12.12
N ARG A 107 23.19 8.88 -10.80
CA ARG A 107 23.96 7.93 -9.98
C ARG A 107 23.38 6.51 -10.03
N ILE A 108 22.07 6.38 -10.05
CA ILE A 108 21.40 5.07 -10.22
C ILE A 108 21.82 4.45 -11.55
N ALA A 109 21.73 5.18 -12.66
CA ALA A 109 22.09 4.66 -13.97
C ALA A 109 23.58 4.23 -14.04
N GLU A 110 24.49 5.02 -13.47
CA GLU A 110 25.92 4.70 -13.38
C GLU A 110 26.17 3.44 -12.56
N HIS A 111 25.51 3.30 -11.42
CA HIS A 111 25.63 2.13 -10.57
C HIS A 111 25.10 0.87 -11.26
N LEU A 112 23.94 0.96 -11.91
CA LEU A 112 23.35 -0.17 -12.64
C LEU A 112 24.27 -0.65 -13.76
N LYS A 113 24.98 0.24 -14.45
CA LYS A 113 26.00 -0.13 -15.46
C LYS A 113 27.13 -0.99 -14.89
N GLN A 114 27.49 -0.76 -13.64
CA GLN A 114 28.59 -1.47 -12.99
C GLN A 114 28.15 -2.78 -12.35
N THR A 115 26.90 -2.87 -11.90
CA THR A 115 26.46 -3.95 -11.02
C THR A 115 25.38 -4.85 -11.62
N MET A 116 24.52 -4.33 -12.51
CA MET A 116 23.43 -5.11 -13.09
C MET A 116 23.98 -6.09 -14.12
N LYS A 117 23.85 -7.37 -13.81
CA LYS A 117 24.09 -8.45 -14.75
C LYS A 117 22.82 -8.71 -15.57
N GLU A 118 22.94 -9.56 -16.59
CA GLU A 118 21.80 -10.00 -17.41
C GLU A 118 20.62 -10.51 -16.57
N LYS A 119 19.43 -9.97 -16.85
CA LYS A 119 18.16 -10.33 -16.21
C LYS A 119 17.13 -10.69 -17.27
N ASP A 120 16.19 -11.54 -16.91
CA ASP A 120 15.04 -11.85 -17.77
C ASP A 120 13.96 -10.77 -17.59
N MET A 121 13.76 -10.28 -16.35
CA MET A 121 12.81 -9.24 -15.99
C MET A 121 13.40 -8.25 -14.99
N VAL A 122 13.10 -6.96 -15.16
CA VAL A 122 13.43 -5.89 -14.22
C VAL A 122 12.18 -5.10 -13.89
N ILE A 123 11.79 -5.07 -12.62
CA ILE A 123 10.65 -4.30 -12.12
C ILE A 123 11.21 -3.10 -11.33
N ALA A 124 10.92 -1.88 -11.78
CA ALA A 124 11.25 -0.67 -11.01
C ALA A 124 9.99 -0.12 -10.33
N LEU A 125 10.05 0.00 -9.00
CA LEU A 125 8.92 0.51 -8.23
C LEU A 125 9.02 2.03 -8.08
N SER A 126 8.01 2.75 -8.56
CA SER A 126 7.91 4.19 -8.39
C SER A 126 7.52 4.55 -6.95
N THR A 127 7.86 5.75 -6.56
CA THR A 127 7.84 6.40 -5.26
C THR A 127 9.08 6.01 -4.45
N PRO A 128 10.13 6.76 -4.68
CA PRO A 128 10.25 7.97 -5.52
C PRO A 128 10.41 7.71 -7.02
N PHE A 129 10.04 8.68 -7.86
CA PHE A 129 10.14 8.59 -9.33
C PHE A 129 11.58 8.48 -9.86
N MET A 130 12.59 8.80 -9.05
CA MET A 130 14.00 8.68 -9.41
C MET A 130 14.41 7.25 -9.76
N ASP A 131 13.71 6.24 -9.24
CA ASP A 131 13.94 4.83 -9.53
C ASP A 131 13.66 4.55 -11.01
N LEU A 132 12.48 4.99 -11.49
CA LEU A 132 12.09 4.86 -12.90
C LEU A 132 13.00 5.68 -13.82
N LEU A 133 13.29 6.95 -13.45
CA LEU A 133 14.16 7.81 -14.26
C LEU A 133 15.60 7.25 -14.33
N GLY A 134 16.09 6.69 -13.22
CA GLY A 134 17.41 6.06 -13.16
C GLY A 134 17.52 4.83 -14.05
N LEU A 135 16.53 3.95 -13.98
CA LEU A 135 16.48 2.76 -14.85
C LEU A 135 16.29 3.16 -16.33
N ALA A 136 15.44 4.13 -16.63
CA ALA A 136 15.25 4.62 -18.01
C ALA A 136 16.57 5.18 -18.60
N LYS A 137 17.35 5.95 -17.82
CA LYS A 137 18.67 6.42 -18.23
C LYS A 137 19.65 5.26 -18.48
N TYR A 138 19.62 4.23 -17.65
CA TYR A 138 20.43 3.02 -17.85
C TYR A 138 20.04 2.30 -19.13
N VAL A 139 18.75 2.02 -19.35
CA VAL A 139 18.22 1.33 -20.53
C VAL A 139 18.54 2.12 -21.81
N HIS A 140 18.38 3.45 -21.79
CA HIS A 140 18.71 4.33 -22.92
C HIS A 140 20.16 4.21 -23.39
N GLN A 141 21.08 3.81 -22.52
CA GLN A 141 22.51 3.69 -22.82
C GLN A 141 22.94 2.27 -23.20
N LEU A 142 22.00 1.31 -23.19
CA LEU A 142 22.30 -0.06 -23.63
C LEU A 142 22.42 -0.12 -25.16
N PRO A 143 23.32 -0.97 -25.68
CA PRO A 143 23.43 -1.19 -27.12
C PRO A 143 22.15 -1.85 -27.65
N ASN A 144 21.73 -1.45 -28.85
CA ASN A 144 20.50 -1.93 -29.50
C ASN A 144 20.56 -3.41 -29.95
N ASN A 145 21.66 -4.13 -29.75
CA ASN A 145 21.96 -5.46 -30.30
C ASN A 145 22.19 -6.52 -29.21
N THR A 146 21.28 -6.69 -28.27
CA THR A 146 21.36 -7.83 -27.34
C THR A 146 20.47 -8.95 -27.83
N GLU A 147 21.03 -10.15 -28.04
CA GLU A 147 20.34 -11.37 -28.51
C GLU A 147 19.21 -11.78 -27.55
N LYS A 148 19.36 -11.51 -26.25
CA LYS A 148 18.35 -11.78 -25.22
C LYS A 148 17.77 -10.49 -24.69
N LYS A 149 16.48 -10.29 -24.92
CA LYS A 149 15.78 -9.08 -24.49
C LYS A 149 15.33 -9.21 -23.02
N THR A 150 15.82 -8.31 -22.16
CA THR A 150 15.27 -8.10 -20.81
C THR A 150 13.94 -7.38 -20.89
N THR A 151 12.92 -7.83 -20.18
CA THR A 151 11.64 -7.12 -20.05
C THR A 151 11.72 -6.11 -18.92
N TYR A 152 11.53 -4.83 -19.22
CA TYR A 152 11.56 -3.72 -18.26
C TYR A 152 10.13 -3.27 -17.93
N ILE A 153 9.78 -3.32 -16.64
CA ILE A 153 8.44 -3.00 -16.16
C ILE A 153 8.55 -1.84 -15.16
N ALA A 154 7.83 -0.75 -15.46
CA ALA A 154 7.60 0.32 -14.49
C ALA A 154 6.39 -0.07 -13.63
N ASP A 155 6.53 -0.11 -12.31
CA ASP A 155 5.42 -0.36 -11.39
C ASP A 155 5.10 0.92 -10.62
N SER A 156 4.00 1.59 -11.01
CA SER A 156 3.66 2.93 -10.52
C SER A 156 2.33 2.95 -9.78
N GLY A 157 2.36 3.34 -8.50
CA GLY A 157 1.16 3.54 -7.70
C GLY A 157 0.43 4.83 -8.05
N ASP A 158 1.19 5.93 -8.20
CA ASP A 158 0.66 7.25 -8.49
C ASP A 158 1.44 7.91 -9.64
N PRO A 159 0.78 8.65 -10.55
CA PRO A 159 1.46 9.37 -11.62
C PRO A 159 2.34 10.48 -11.02
N PHE A 160 3.50 10.70 -11.63
CA PHE A 160 4.44 11.68 -11.11
C PHE A 160 4.02 13.13 -11.43
N TYR A 161 3.77 13.44 -12.70
CA TYR A 161 3.33 14.79 -13.12
C TYR A 161 1.86 15.04 -12.78
N TYR A 162 0.97 14.08 -13.01
CA TYR A 162 -0.46 14.21 -12.72
C TYR A 162 -0.82 13.87 -11.27
N SER A 163 0.15 13.90 -10.34
CA SER A 163 -0.11 13.72 -8.93
C SER A 163 -1.10 14.76 -8.38
N GLN A 164 -2.11 14.28 -7.66
CA GLN A 164 -3.07 15.17 -6.99
C GLN A 164 -2.46 15.87 -5.76
N GLN A 165 -1.38 15.32 -5.22
CA GLN A 165 -0.77 15.82 -3.99
C GLN A 165 0.32 16.88 -4.23
N THR A 166 1.02 16.82 -5.38
CA THR A 166 2.18 17.66 -5.64
C THR A 166 2.12 18.25 -7.05
N LYS A 167 2.06 19.58 -7.13
CA LYS A 167 2.14 20.30 -8.41
C LYS A 167 3.59 20.40 -8.87
N ARG A 168 3.84 20.16 -10.16
CA ARG A 168 5.17 20.19 -10.79
C ARG A 168 5.18 21.03 -12.06
N ALA A 169 6.36 21.51 -12.47
CA ALA A 169 6.53 22.26 -13.71
C ALA A 169 6.16 21.42 -14.95
N LEU A 170 5.64 22.09 -15.98
CA LEU A 170 5.10 21.43 -17.19
C LEU A 170 6.09 20.48 -17.89
N TYR A 171 7.38 20.77 -17.85
CA TYR A 171 8.39 19.93 -18.49
C TYR A 171 8.51 18.52 -17.87
N PHE A 172 8.08 18.33 -16.63
CA PHE A 172 8.04 16.99 -16.02
C PHE A 172 7.09 16.03 -16.75
N LYS A 173 6.06 16.54 -17.43
CA LYS A 173 5.22 15.73 -18.30
C LYS A 173 6.02 15.09 -19.44
N TRP A 174 6.94 15.84 -20.04
CA TRP A 174 7.79 15.32 -21.11
C TRP A 174 8.84 14.36 -20.59
N ILE A 175 9.41 14.64 -19.40
CA ILE A 175 10.34 13.73 -18.73
C ILE A 175 9.63 12.41 -18.40
N GLU A 176 8.46 12.44 -17.80
CA GLU A 176 7.70 11.23 -17.48
C GLU A 176 7.34 10.43 -18.74
N LYS A 177 6.91 11.11 -19.80
CA LYS A 177 6.67 10.48 -21.10
C LYS A 177 7.95 9.86 -21.69
N TRP A 178 9.09 10.52 -21.55
CA TRP A 178 10.37 9.99 -21.99
C TRP A 178 10.77 8.75 -21.19
N VAL A 179 10.57 8.77 -19.88
CA VAL A 179 10.84 7.64 -18.99
C VAL A 179 10.07 6.40 -19.43
N TYR A 180 8.74 6.50 -19.59
CA TYR A 180 7.92 5.34 -19.95
C TYR A 180 8.20 4.77 -21.34
N ARG A 181 8.86 5.50 -22.24
CA ARG A 181 9.30 4.95 -23.54
C ARG A 181 10.37 3.86 -23.41
N HIS A 182 11.09 3.85 -22.30
CA HIS A 182 12.16 2.88 -22.02
C HIS A 182 11.68 1.64 -21.27
N PHE A 183 10.38 1.54 -21.04
CA PHE A 183 9.75 0.39 -20.43
C PHE A 183 8.87 -0.36 -21.45
N ASP A 184 8.88 -1.69 -21.35
CA ASP A 184 8.00 -2.53 -22.15
C ASP A 184 6.58 -2.42 -21.66
N TYR A 185 6.38 -2.36 -20.34
CA TYR A 185 5.08 -2.26 -19.68
C TYR A 185 5.09 -1.28 -18.50
N LEU A 186 3.90 -0.73 -18.23
CA LEU A 186 3.59 0.03 -17.03
C LEU A 186 2.53 -0.74 -16.23
N SER A 187 2.88 -1.16 -15.02
CA SER A 187 1.95 -1.72 -14.05
C SER A 187 1.34 -0.63 -13.18
N ILE A 188 0.02 -0.61 -13.09
CA ILE A 188 -0.76 0.28 -12.23
C ILE A 188 -1.74 -0.53 -11.39
N PRO A 189 -2.08 -0.08 -10.15
CA PRO A 189 -2.89 -0.89 -9.25
C PRO A 189 -4.38 -0.96 -9.62
N THR A 190 -4.90 -0.02 -10.43
CA THR A 190 -6.33 0.07 -10.75
C THR A 190 -6.58 0.71 -12.12
N SER A 191 -7.71 0.36 -12.74
CA SER A 191 -8.17 0.93 -14.00
C SER A 191 -8.40 2.43 -13.96
N ASP A 192 -8.75 2.98 -12.81
CA ASP A 192 -9.05 4.41 -12.64
C ASP A 192 -7.83 5.31 -12.81
N ALA A 193 -6.63 4.74 -12.68
CA ALA A 193 -5.40 5.46 -12.97
C ALA A 193 -5.11 5.58 -14.48
N ILE A 194 -5.75 4.79 -15.35
CA ILE A 194 -5.50 4.79 -16.80
C ILE A 194 -5.58 6.19 -17.39
N PRO A 195 -6.59 7.05 -17.11
CA PRO A 195 -6.67 8.39 -17.70
C PRO A 195 -5.47 9.29 -17.41
N ALA A 196 -4.81 9.09 -16.27
CA ALA A 196 -3.61 9.85 -15.90
C ALA A 196 -2.35 9.39 -16.65
N TYR A 197 -2.29 8.12 -17.07
CA TYR A 197 -1.14 7.54 -17.75
C TYR A 197 -1.30 7.47 -19.27
N ALA A 198 -2.53 7.39 -19.80
CA ALA A 198 -2.80 7.32 -21.25
C ALA A 198 -2.13 8.42 -22.10
N PRO A 199 -1.95 9.68 -21.62
CA PRO A 199 -1.16 10.68 -22.34
C PRO A 199 0.35 10.45 -22.37
N LEU A 200 0.87 9.53 -21.54
CA LEU A 200 2.29 9.31 -21.29
C LEU A 200 2.83 8.05 -21.97
N ILE A 201 2.00 7.00 -22.07
CA ILE A 201 2.36 5.68 -22.60
C ILE A 201 1.16 5.08 -23.35
N PRO A 202 1.37 4.29 -24.44
CA PRO A 202 0.29 3.58 -25.12
C PRO A 202 -0.52 2.69 -24.16
N ILE A 203 -1.85 2.67 -24.34
CA ILE A 203 -2.77 1.97 -23.41
C ILE A 203 -2.50 0.46 -23.39
N GLU A 204 -2.11 -0.13 -24.51
CA GLU A 204 -1.79 -1.57 -24.61
C GLU A 204 -0.59 -1.99 -23.75
N LYS A 205 0.29 -1.05 -23.42
CA LYS A 205 1.42 -1.26 -22.51
C LYS A 205 1.03 -1.10 -21.04
N ILE A 206 -0.14 -0.57 -20.72
CA ILE A 206 -0.63 -0.41 -19.36
C ILE A 206 -1.24 -1.74 -18.90
N LYS A 207 -0.75 -2.26 -17.78
CA LYS A 207 -1.24 -3.49 -17.15
C LYS A 207 -1.79 -3.17 -15.77
N ILE A 208 -3.00 -3.66 -15.47
CA ILE A 208 -3.61 -3.49 -14.17
C ILE A 208 -3.14 -4.64 -13.29
N ILE A 209 -2.19 -4.37 -12.39
CA ILE A 209 -1.64 -5.36 -11.47
C ILE A 209 -1.77 -4.78 -10.04
N PRO A 210 -2.75 -5.29 -9.26
CA PRO A 210 -3.10 -4.71 -7.96
C PRO A 210 -2.01 -4.89 -6.91
N GLN A 211 -2.18 -4.25 -5.74
CA GLN A 211 -1.35 -4.49 -4.57
C GLN A 211 -1.49 -5.95 -4.14
N ALA A 212 -0.36 -6.61 -3.89
CA ALA A 212 -0.33 -8.01 -3.49
C ALA A 212 -0.39 -8.21 -1.97
N PHE A 213 -1.00 -9.31 -1.56
CA PHE A 213 -1.05 -9.75 -0.17
C PHE A 213 -0.78 -11.25 -0.08
N ASN A 214 0.05 -11.66 0.87
CA ASN A 214 0.17 -13.07 1.22
C ASN A 214 -1.10 -13.48 1.98
N MET A 215 -1.83 -14.45 1.44
CA MET A 215 -3.09 -14.96 1.99
C MET A 215 -2.96 -16.36 2.59
N ARG A 216 -1.79 -17.00 2.46
CA ARG A 216 -1.59 -18.40 2.87
C ARG A 216 -1.04 -18.56 4.27
N ASP A 217 -0.10 -17.70 4.64
CA ASP A 217 0.61 -17.79 5.91
C ASP A 217 -0.10 -16.96 7.01
N VAL A 218 -1.45 -16.94 6.98
CA VAL A 218 -2.26 -16.17 7.93
C VAL A 218 -2.84 -17.14 8.96
N ASN A 219 -2.49 -16.90 10.22
CA ASN A 219 -3.10 -17.62 11.33
C ASN A 219 -4.50 -17.03 11.63
N LEU A 220 -5.54 -17.83 11.44
CA LEU A 220 -6.92 -17.45 11.69
C LEU A 220 -7.49 -18.30 12.83
N ALA A 221 -8.31 -17.69 13.66
CA ALA A 221 -9.09 -18.41 14.66
C ALA A 221 -10.17 -19.28 14.00
N PRO A 222 -10.59 -20.37 14.65
CA PRO A 222 -11.73 -21.15 14.23
C PRO A 222 -13.02 -20.29 14.24
N ALA A 223 -14.08 -20.78 13.58
CA ALA A 223 -15.35 -20.09 13.58
C ALA A 223 -15.86 -19.89 15.03
N PRO A 224 -16.35 -18.69 15.38
CA PRO A 224 -16.90 -18.44 16.72
C PRO A 224 -18.10 -19.36 16.98
N THR A 225 -18.12 -19.97 18.17
CA THR A 225 -19.19 -20.88 18.63
C THR A 225 -20.01 -20.29 19.77
N GLY A 226 -19.67 -19.09 20.21
CA GLY A 226 -20.35 -18.40 21.33
C GLY A 226 -21.73 -17.89 20.93
N ASN A 227 -22.64 -17.82 21.90
CA ASN A 227 -23.99 -17.30 21.69
C ASN A 227 -24.09 -15.77 21.76
N ILE A 228 -23.02 -15.09 22.23
CA ILE A 228 -22.98 -13.63 22.31
C ILE A 228 -22.46 -13.09 20.98
N PRO A 229 -23.26 -12.36 20.19
CA PRO A 229 -22.79 -11.76 18.95
C PRO A 229 -21.56 -10.89 19.18
N THR A 230 -20.46 -11.27 18.52
CA THR A 230 -19.19 -10.54 18.58
C THR A 230 -18.88 -10.05 17.19
N PHE A 231 -18.63 -8.75 17.03
CA PHE A 231 -18.36 -8.15 15.74
C PHE A 231 -17.30 -7.05 15.84
N ALA A 232 -16.67 -6.72 14.72
CA ALA A 232 -15.59 -5.77 14.75
C ALA A 232 -15.61 -4.79 13.57
N TYR A 233 -15.03 -3.62 13.83
CA TYR A 233 -14.63 -2.64 12.82
C TYR A 233 -13.13 -2.42 12.91
N ALA A 234 -12.43 -2.47 11.79
CA ALA A 234 -11.02 -2.07 11.69
C ALA A 234 -10.86 -0.95 10.65
N GLY A 235 -10.21 0.14 11.06
CA GLY A 235 -9.96 1.25 10.14
C GLY A 235 -9.89 2.61 10.81
N VAL A 236 -10.09 3.66 10.01
CA VAL A 236 -10.14 5.04 10.49
C VAL A 236 -11.55 5.57 10.34
N PHE A 237 -12.07 6.15 11.39
CA PHE A 237 -13.30 6.93 11.33
C PHE A 237 -13.00 8.36 10.84
N TYR A 238 -13.93 8.92 10.09
CA TYR A 238 -13.91 10.30 9.63
C TYR A 238 -15.27 10.94 9.89
N GLN A 239 -15.29 12.18 10.30
CA GLN A 239 -16.51 12.88 10.69
C GLN A 239 -17.55 12.92 9.57
N ASP A 240 -17.12 13.15 8.33
CA ASP A 240 -18.02 13.38 7.20
C ASP A 240 -18.38 12.12 6.40
N ILE A 241 -17.44 11.17 6.25
CA ILE A 241 -17.57 10.05 5.31
C ILE A 241 -17.64 8.68 5.97
N ARG A 242 -17.12 8.54 7.18
CA ARG A 242 -17.14 7.29 7.97
C ARG A 242 -17.51 7.59 9.43
N ASN A 243 -18.57 8.36 9.61
CA ASN A 243 -19.06 8.69 10.96
C ASN A 243 -19.77 7.47 11.55
N PRO A 244 -19.32 6.95 12.70
CA PRO A 244 -19.92 5.78 13.33
C PRO A 244 -21.14 6.09 14.21
N GLU A 245 -21.53 7.37 14.39
CA GLU A 245 -22.52 7.76 15.43
C GLU A 245 -23.86 7.09 15.26
N PHE A 246 -24.38 6.96 14.03
CA PHE A 246 -25.66 6.29 13.80
C PHE A 246 -25.62 4.80 14.16
N LEU A 247 -24.50 4.10 13.94
CA LEU A 247 -24.30 2.73 14.42
C LEU A 247 -24.31 2.69 15.96
N PHE A 248 -23.53 3.56 16.61
CA PHE A 248 -23.50 3.61 18.07
C PHE A 248 -24.85 3.98 18.68
N GLN A 249 -25.59 4.90 18.06
CA GLN A 249 -26.94 5.23 18.49
C GLN A 249 -27.88 4.00 18.47
N HIS A 250 -27.82 3.22 17.38
CA HIS A 250 -28.59 1.98 17.28
C HIS A 250 -28.12 0.96 18.33
N LEU A 251 -26.84 0.76 18.53
CA LEU A 251 -26.30 -0.17 19.54
C LEU A 251 -26.78 0.17 20.96
N CYS A 252 -26.94 1.46 21.28
CA CYS A 252 -27.48 1.88 22.58
C CYS A 252 -28.97 1.54 22.79
N THR A 253 -29.72 1.23 21.73
CA THR A 253 -31.12 0.80 21.83
C THR A 253 -31.28 -0.70 22.06
N LEU A 254 -30.24 -1.50 21.78
CA LEU A 254 -30.28 -2.95 21.88
C LEU A 254 -30.24 -3.40 23.34
N LYS A 255 -31.23 -4.25 23.70
CA LYS A 255 -31.28 -4.89 25.02
C LYS A 255 -30.41 -6.13 25.13
N GLU A 256 -30.15 -6.76 24.00
CA GLU A 256 -29.37 -7.99 23.90
C GLU A 256 -27.91 -7.75 24.29
N ASP A 257 -27.22 -8.81 24.71
CA ASP A 257 -25.81 -8.77 24.97
C ASP A 257 -25.01 -8.94 23.66
N PHE A 258 -23.91 -8.21 23.52
CA PHE A 258 -23.01 -8.29 22.39
C PHE A 258 -21.60 -7.81 22.77
N ARG A 259 -20.62 -8.03 21.89
CA ARG A 259 -19.28 -7.47 21.98
C ARG A 259 -18.93 -6.79 20.66
N PHE A 260 -18.68 -5.48 20.71
CA PHE A 260 -18.22 -4.70 19.56
C PHE A 260 -16.77 -4.26 19.75
N HIS A 261 -15.86 -4.80 18.92
CA HIS A 261 -14.45 -4.46 18.91
C HIS A 261 -14.15 -3.40 17.84
N VAL A 262 -13.51 -2.31 18.24
CA VAL A 262 -13.11 -1.22 17.35
C VAL A 262 -11.59 -1.14 17.32
N TYR A 263 -10.98 -1.40 16.15
CA TYR A 263 -9.53 -1.36 15.96
C TYR A 263 -9.13 -0.11 15.18
N LEU A 264 -8.37 0.78 15.81
CA LEU A 264 -7.93 2.05 15.27
C LEU A 264 -6.40 2.12 15.18
N ARG A 265 -5.89 2.68 14.07
CA ARG A 265 -4.45 2.81 13.87
C ARG A 265 -3.82 3.86 14.79
N HIS A 266 -4.51 4.96 15.04
CA HIS A 266 -4.05 6.07 15.89
C HIS A 266 -5.23 6.77 16.56
N ARG A 267 -4.92 7.58 17.56
CA ARG A 267 -5.91 8.38 18.30
C ARG A 267 -6.14 9.69 17.55
N ASP A 268 -7.38 9.92 17.14
CA ASP A 268 -7.86 11.23 16.71
C ASP A 268 -8.66 11.86 17.85
N PRO A 269 -8.40 13.12 18.25
CA PRO A 269 -9.08 13.74 19.41
C PRO A 269 -10.59 13.79 19.28
N HIS A 270 -11.12 14.11 18.09
CA HIS A 270 -12.56 14.18 17.84
C HIS A 270 -13.22 12.81 17.93
N ILE A 271 -12.65 11.83 17.23
CA ILE A 271 -13.13 10.44 17.25
C ILE A 271 -13.02 9.85 18.66
N THR A 272 -11.94 10.14 19.38
CA THR A 272 -11.78 9.70 20.78
C THR A 272 -12.90 10.24 21.67
N SER A 273 -13.34 11.49 21.46
CA SER A 273 -14.46 12.07 22.21
C SER A 273 -15.78 11.32 21.94
N ILE A 274 -16.05 11.00 20.67
CA ILE A 274 -17.23 10.20 20.28
C ILE A 274 -17.19 8.82 20.93
N LEU A 275 -16.07 8.13 20.81
CA LEU A 275 -15.88 6.79 21.37
C LEU A 275 -16.04 6.77 22.89
N ASN A 276 -15.47 7.73 23.61
CA ASN A 276 -15.60 7.84 25.06
C ASN A 276 -17.07 8.03 25.50
N LYS A 277 -17.82 8.88 24.76
CA LYS A 277 -19.25 9.08 24.99
C LYS A 277 -20.03 7.76 24.93
N TYR A 278 -19.80 6.97 23.88
CA TYR A 278 -20.52 5.72 23.67
C TYR A 278 -19.99 4.58 24.55
N GLN A 279 -18.70 4.60 24.90
CA GLN A 279 -18.14 3.63 25.84
C GLN A 279 -18.74 3.78 27.26
N GLN A 280 -19.07 5.03 27.68
CA GLN A 280 -19.80 5.25 28.95
C GLN A 280 -21.21 4.66 28.92
N GLN A 281 -21.87 4.63 27.76
CA GLN A 281 -23.25 4.10 27.63
C GLN A 281 -23.27 2.58 27.44
N LEU A 282 -22.35 2.04 26.65
CA LEU A 282 -22.29 0.61 26.28
C LEU A 282 -21.44 -0.22 27.26
N GLY A 283 -20.62 0.42 28.09
CA GLY A 283 -19.77 -0.26 29.06
C GLY A 283 -18.83 -1.29 28.41
N GLU A 284 -18.84 -2.49 28.94
CA GLU A 284 -18.01 -3.61 28.45
C GLU A 284 -18.42 -4.15 27.08
N LYS A 285 -19.58 -3.76 26.55
CA LYS A 285 -20.02 -4.16 25.21
C LYS A 285 -19.17 -3.51 24.10
N LEU A 286 -18.52 -2.37 24.38
CA LEU A 286 -17.64 -1.67 23.43
C LEU A 286 -16.19 -1.74 23.87
N VAL A 287 -15.35 -2.42 23.09
CA VAL A 287 -13.93 -2.60 23.35
C VAL A 287 -13.11 -1.88 22.27
N ILE A 288 -12.23 -0.96 22.66
CA ILE A 288 -11.46 -0.13 21.75
C ILE A 288 -9.99 -0.52 21.80
N HIS A 289 -9.41 -0.82 20.64
CA HIS A 289 -8.01 -1.21 20.48
C HIS A 289 -7.26 -0.18 19.62
N TYR A 290 -5.99 0.08 19.96
CA TYR A 290 -5.13 0.99 19.22
C TYR A 290 -3.84 0.32 18.80
N SER A 291 -3.39 0.61 17.57
CA SER A 291 -2.07 0.19 17.06
C SER A 291 -1.79 -1.32 17.16
N VAL A 292 -2.81 -2.13 16.88
CA VAL A 292 -2.69 -3.59 16.85
C VAL A 292 -1.91 -3.99 15.58
N GLU A 293 -1.01 -4.94 15.70
CA GLU A 293 -0.24 -5.48 14.60
C GLU A 293 -1.13 -6.27 13.64
N ARG A 294 -0.80 -6.27 12.32
CA ARG A 294 -1.70 -6.84 11.29
C ARG A 294 -1.99 -8.33 11.50
N THR A 295 -1.01 -9.12 11.92
CA THR A 295 -1.18 -10.55 12.18
C THR A 295 -2.13 -10.81 13.34
N GLU A 296 -1.97 -10.08 14.44
CA GLU A 296 -2.85 -10.11 15.60
C GLU A 296 -4.25 -9.59 15.25
N LEU A 297 -4.33 -8.52 14.44
CA LEU A 297 -5.60 -7.98 13.98
C LEU A 297 -6.39 -9.01 13.16
N LEU A 298 -5.76 -9.69 12.20
CA LEU A 298 -6.41 -10.71 11.38
C LEU A 298 -6.92 -11.87 12.23
N TYR A 299 -6.13 -12.31 13.21
CA TYR A 299 -6.57 -13.33 14.15
C TYR A 299 -7.81 -12.89 14.93
N SER A 300 -7.74 -11.70 15.57
CA SER A 300 -8.85 -11.14 16.35
C SER A 300 -10.12 -10.88 15.52
N LEU A 301 -9.98 -10.39 14.29
CA LEU A 301 -11.10 -10.22 13.37
C LEU A 301 -11.74 -11.56 13.00
N SER A 302 -10.93 -12.62 12.87
CA SER A 302 -11.44 -13.96 12.58
C SER A 302 -12.15 -14.64 13.74
N GLU A 303 -11.99 -14.16 14.98
CA GLU A 303 -12.77 -14.58 16.14
C GLU A 303 -14.19 -13.98 16.17
N CYS A 304 -14.48 -12.99 15.33
CA CYS A 304 -15.77 -12.33 15.29
C CYS A 304 -16.80 -13.13 14.47
N HIS A 305 -18.08 -12.99 14.80
CA HIS A 305 -19.18 -13.57 14.04
C HIS A 305 -19.36 -12.86 12.68
N PHE A 306 -19.22 -11.53 12.68
CA PHE A 306 -19.24 -10.71 11.46
C PHE A 306 -18.41 -9.44 11.63
N LEU A 307 -18.14 -8.77 10.52
CA LEU A 307 -17.36 -7.55 10.48
C LEU A 307 -18.18 -6.38 9.94
N ILE A 308 -17.85 -5.17 10.37
CA ILE A 308 -18.49 -3.93 9.96
C ILE A 308 -17.62 -3.19 8.95
N ASN A 309 -18.19 -2.85 7.81
CA ASN A 309 -17.59 -1.93 6.86
C ASN A 309 -18.43 -0.65 6.74
N ILE A 310 -17.88 0.48 7.20
CA ILE A 310 -18.44 1.80 6.87
C ILE A 310 -17.73 2.27 5.62
N SER A 311 -18.45 2.30 4.50
CA SER A 311 -17.92 2.61 3.17
C SER A 311 -17.88 4.11 2.89
N ASN A 312 -17.01 4.50 1.97
CA ASN A 312 -17.04 5.82 1.35
C ASN A 312 -17.88 5.72 0.08
N THR A 313 -18.68 6.72 -0.22
CA THR A 313 -19.51 6.77 -1.42
C THR A 313 -18.71 6.89 -2.75
N THR A 314 -17.38 7.05 -2.70
CA THR A 314 -16.54 7.42 -3.85
C THR A 314 -15.27 6.58 -4.00
N THR A 315 -15.23 5.31 -3.59
CA THR A 315 -14.00 4.51 -3.76
C THR A 315 -14.05 3.66 -5.02
N THR A 316 -13.17 3.98 -5.93
CA THR A 316 -12.84 3.24 -7.16
C THR A 316 -11.88 2.07 -6.93
N GLN A 317 -11.35 1.92 -5.70
CA GLN A 317 -10.46 0.83 -5.31
C GLN A 317 -11.04 0.06 -4.11
N LEU A 318 -10.87 -1.26 -4.10
CA LEU A 318 -11.16 -2.06 -2.91
C LEU A 318 -10.21 -1.60 -1.76
N PRO A 319 -10.73 -0.99 -0.69
CA PRO A 319 -9.89 -0.57 0.42
C PRO A 319 -9.13 -1.76 1.03
N SER A 320 -7.86 -1.56 1.40
CA SER A 320 -7.01 -2.63 1.97
C SER A 320 -7.65 -3.36 3.16
N LYS A 321 -8.46 -2.66 3.96
CA LYS A 321 -9.22 -3.27 5.06
C LYS A 321 -10.21 -4.35 4.59
N LEU A 322 -10.80 -4.20 3.39
CA LEU A 322 -11.72 -5.21 2.84
C LEU A 322 -10.97 -6.44 2.36
N ILE A 323 -9.71 -6.31 1.95
CA ILE A 323 -8.85 -7.46 1.67
C ILE A 323 -8.60 -8.21 2.98
N ASP A 324 -8.24 -7.51 4.06
CA ASP A 324 -8.08 -8.12 5.39
C ASP A 324 -9.38 -8.81 5.86
N TYR A 325 -10.53 -8.20 5.64
CA TYR A 325 -11.83 -8.81 5.95
C TYR A 325 -12.09 -10.06 5.11
N GLY A 326 -11.83 -10.01 3.81
CA GLY A 326 -11.96 -11.18 2.93
C GLY A 326 -11.05 -12.33 3.33
N ILE A 327 -9.82 -12.05 3.80
CA ILE A 327 -8.89 -13.06 4.33
C ILE A 327 -9.50 -13.78 5.54
N THR A 328 -10.20 -13.07 6.43
CA THR A 328 -10.82 -13.69 7.62
C THR A 328 -12.00 -14.62 7.30
N LYS A 329 -12.56 -14.49 6.09
CA LYS A 329 -13.75 -15.24 5.65
C LYS A 329 -14.98 -15.02 6.55
N ARG A 330 -15.05 -13.89 7.26
CA ARG A 330 -16.21 -13.52 8.06
C ARG A 330 -17.22 -12.75 7.23
N PRO A 331 -18.52 -12.94 7.47
CA PRO A 331 -19.57 -12.10 6.86
C PRO A 331 -19.29 -10.62 7.12
N VAL A 332 -19.52 -9.76 6.13
CA VAL A 332 -19.27 -8.33 6.26
C VAL A 332 -20.56 -7.56 6.04
N TYR A 333 -21.02 -6.85 7.05
CA TYR A 333 -22.09 -5.88 6.93
C TYR A 333 -21.51 -4.56 6.46
N SER A 334 -21.84 -4.16 5.24
CA SER A 334 -21.33 -2.93 4.61
C SER A 334 -22.46 -1.93 4.40
N PHE A 335 -22.22 -0.69 4.85
CA PHE A 335 -23.14 0.43 4.71
C PHE A 335 -22.37 1.75 4.67
N ASP A 336 -23.05 2.82 4.26
CA ASP A 336 -22.60 4.20 4.38
C ASP A 336 -23.59 5.02 5.24
N LYS A 337 -23.34 6.32 5.39
CA LYS A 337 -24.19 7.20 6.21
C LYS A 337 -25.64 7.29 5.76
N HIS A 338 -26.00 6.83 4.56
CA HIS A 338 -27.33 6.89 3.98
C HIS A 338 -28.00 5.51 3.87
N SER A 339 -27.23 4.44 3.98
CA SER A 339 -27.65 3.06 3.71
C SER A 339 -27.62 2.15 4.96
N PHE A 340 -27.39 2.70 6.14
CA PHE A 340 -27.51 1.93 7.37
C PHE A 340 -28.98 1.48 7.59
N ASP A 341 -29.18 0.18 7.64
CA ASP A 341 -30.49 -0.44 7.87
C ASP A 341 -30.46 -1.22 9.20
N PRO A 342 -31.17 -0.73 10.25
CA PRO A 342 -31.23 -1.43 11.53
C PRO A 342 -31.75 -2.86 11.43
N LEU A 343 -32.71 -3.15 10.52
CA LEU A 343 -33.25 -4.50 10.38
C LEU A 343 -32.26 -5.48 9.82
N VAL A 344 -31.42 -5.02 8.88
CA VAL A 344 -30.31 -5.84 8.33
C VAL A 344 -29.23 -6.04 9.41
N PHE A 345 -28.91 -5.01 10.18
CA PHE A 345 -27.97 -5.15 11.29
C PHE A 345 -28.47 -6.16 12.33
N ASP A 346 -29.74 -6.07 12.70
CA ASP A 346 -30.39 -6.99 13.67
C ASP A 346 -30.42 -8.43 13.13
N ALA A 347 -30.60 -8.64 11.81
CA ALA A 347 -30.46 -9.94 11.16
C ALA A 347 -29.04 -10.52 11.34
N PHE A 348 -27.99 -9.70 11.15
CA PHE A 348 -26.61 -10.11 11.41
C PHE A 348 -26.35 -10.47 12.87
N MET A 349 -26.97 -9.75 13.81
CA MET A 349 -26.90 -10.07 15.25
C MET A 349 -27.49 -11.46 15.56
N HIS A 350 -28.43 -11.93 14.75
CA HIS A 350 -29.10 -13.24 14.90
C HIS A 350 -28.51 -14.33 13.96
N GLY A 351 -27.40 -14.05 13.29
CA GLY A 351 -26.71 -15.03 12.43
C GLY A 351 -27.27 -15.16 11.01
N ASP A 352 -28.16 -14.26 10.59
CA ASP A 352 -28.59 -14.19 9.19
C ASP A 352 -27.66 -13.26 8.39
N TYR A 353 -26.80 -13.86 7.60
CA TYR A 353 -25.78 -13.18 6.78
C TYR A 353 -26.13 -13.14 5.29
N THR A 354 -27.40 -13.32 4.92
CA THR A 354 -27.84 -13.31 3.51
C THR A 354 -27.56 -11.99 2.78
N ARG A 355 -27.44 -10.89 3.53
CA ARG A 355 -27.09 -9.57 3.01
C ARG A 355 -25.61 -9.22 3.20
N ALA A 356 -24.74 -10.21 3.45
CA ALA A 356 -23.31 -9.97 3.57
C ALA A 356 -22.70 -9.49 2.24
N MET A 357 -21.76 -8.55 2.35
CA MET A 357 -20.99 -8.06 1.22
C MET A 357 -20.09 -9.17 0.69
N GLU A 358 -20.15 -9.44 -0.61
CA GLU A 358 -19.18 -10.29 -1.28
C GLU A 358 -17.86 -9.53 -1.52
N ILE A 359 -16.74 -10.17 -1.15
CA ILE A 359 -15.41 -9.58 -1.32
C ILE A 359 -14.55 -10.55 -2.12
N GLU A 360 -14.26 -10.19 -3.37
CA GLU A 360 -13.34 -10.94 -4.23
C GLU A 360 -11.89 -10.54 -3.91
N ILE A 361 -11.16 -11.41 -3.21
CA ILE A 361 -9.76 -11.15 -2.82
C ILE A 361 -8.73 -11.85 -3.72
N ARG A 362 -9.13 -12.83 -4.52
CA ARG A 362 -8.21 -13.61 -5.35
C ARG A 362 -7.29 -12.78 -6.25
N PRO A 363 -7.76 -11.68 -6.89
CA PRO A 363 -6.88 -10.83 -7.70
C PRO A 363 -5.72 -10.18 -6.92
N TYR A 364 -5.83 -10.10 -5.60
CA TYR A 364 -4.84 -9.52 -4.69
C TYR A 364 -3.91 -10.56 -4.07
N ASP A 365 -4.08 -11.85 -4.38
CA ASP A 365 -3.17 -12.90 -3.91
C ASP A 365 -1.79 -12.72 -4.55
N ILE A 366 -0.74 -12.81 -3.73
CA ILE A 366 0.64 -12.62 -4.18
C ILE A 366 1.02 -13.60 -5.30
N GLU A 367 0.52 -14.83 -5.29
CA GLU A 367 0.76 -15.80 -6.38
C GLU A 367 0.14 -15.33 -7.70
N VAL A 368 -1.08 -14.81 -7.64
CA VAL A 368 -1.77 -14.27 -8.83
C VAL A 368 -1.03 -13.05 -9.36
N VAL A 369 -0.64 -12.15 -8.46
CA VAL A 369 0.06 -10.92 -8.83
C VAL A 369 1.45 -11.20 -9.41
N THR A 370 2.25 -12.09 -8.80
CA THR A 370 3.56 -12.47 -9.34
C THR A 370 3.45 -13.15 -10.70
N LYS A 371 2.44 -14.02 -10.88
CA LYS A 371 2.15 -14.63 -12.18
C LYS A 371 1.81 -13.61 -13.26
N GLN A 372 1.00 -12.57 -12.94
CA GLN A 372 0.68 -11.50 -13.89
C GLN A 372 1.93 -10.78 -14.40
N PHE A 373 2.96 -10.58 -13.56
CA PHE A 373 4.25 -10.04 -14.01
C PHE A 373 5.05 -11.02 -14.87
N ILE A 374 5.09 -12.29 -14.49
CA ILE A 374 5.79 -13.35 -15.24
C ILE A 374 5.19 -13.51 -16.63
N ASP A 375 3.87 -13.45 -16.77
CA ASP A 375 3.14 -13.57 -18.04
C ASP A 375 3.43 -12.41 -19.02
N LEU A 376 4.17 -11.36 -18.60
CA LEU A 376 4.62 -10.26 -19.46
C LEU A 376 5.97 -10.53 -20.15
N VAL A 377 6.70 -11.56 -19.74
CA VAL A 377 8.02 -11.93 -20.24
C VAL A 377 7.89 -13.02 -21.29
#